data_8dc29f1c50ff48f4cc12a6bda860a239
#
_entry.id   8dc29f1c50ff48f4cc12a6bda860a239
#
_cell.length_a   1.000
_cell.length_b   1.000
_cell.length_c   1.000
_cell.angle_alpha   90.00
_cell.angle_beta   90.00
_cell.angle_gamma   90.00
#
_symmetry.space_group_name_H-M   'P 1'
#
loop_
_entity.id
_entity.type
_entity.pdbx_description
1 polymer ?
#
loop_
_entity_poly.entity_id
_entity_poly.type
_entity_poly.pdbx_seq_one_letter_code
_entity_poly.pdbx_strand_id
1 'polypeptide(L)'
;ARFWMTFGQQYLTYLDVIQNLGMSRIDEIEYEAPLADGTGNAKVKIVPLQFLKAVLPNPQELGQNYDGETSIGCRIRGLKDGKEQTYYIYNNCKHQDAYNETGMQGVSYTTGVPAMIGAMMFCKGIWSKPGVHNVEEFDPDPFMEQLNKQGLPWHEIFNENLEVD
;
A
#
# COMPACT_ATOMS: atom_id res chain seq x y z
N ALA A 1 10.98 14.97 6.87
CA ALA A 1 9.82 14.09 6.67
C ALA A 1 10.17 12.66 7.08
N ARG A 2 9.22 11.94 7.62
CA ARG A 2 9.33 10.50 7.93
C ARG A 2 8.16 9.78 7.26
N PHE A 3 8.43 8.59 6.73
CA PHE A 3 7.42 7.70 6.19
C PHE A 3 7.26 6.50 7.12
N TRP A 4 6.03 6.15 7.42
CA TRP A 4 5.67 5.02 8.26
C TRP A 4 4.75 4.10 7.48
N MET A 5 5.00 2.81 7.57
CA MET A 5 4.11 1.77 7.08
C MET A 5 3.84 0.81 8.24
N THR A 6 2.58 0.67 8.59
CA THR A 6 2.16 -0.18 9.71
C THR A 6 1.42 -1.40 9.19
N PHE A 7 1.60 -2.51 9.86
CA PHE A 7 0.95 -3.78 9.55
C PHE A 7 0.40 -4.41 10.82
N GLY A 8 -0.62 -5.23 10.68
CA GLY A 8 -1.14 -6.00 11.80
C GLY A 8 -0.09 -6.96 12.37
N GLN A 9 -0.14 -7.23 13.69
CA GLN A 9 0.83 -8.08 14.39
C GLN A 9 0.96 -9.49 13.75
N GLN A 10 -0.14 -10.05 13.26
CA GLN A 10 -0.12 -11.35 12.59
C GLN A 10 0.73 -11.33 11.33
N TYR A 11 0.63 -10.27 10.51
CA TYR A 11 1.46 -10.10 9.32
C TYR A 11 2.95 -10.03 9.67
N LEU A 12 3.30 -9.24 10.69
CA LEU A 12 4.68 -9.10 11.14
C LEU A 12 5.25 -10.43 11.64
N THR A 13 4.44 -11.22 12.35
CA THR A 13 4.83 -12.56 12.81
C THR A 13 5.12 -13.50 11.64
N TYR A 14 4.27 -13.52 10.62
CA TYR A 14 4.51 -14.36 9.43
C TYR A 14 5.73 -13.89 8.64
N LEU A 15 5.91 -12.56 8.50
CA LEU A 15 7.06 -12.00 7.82
C LEU A 15 8.36 -12.39 8.52
N ASP A 16 8.40 -12.30 9.85
CA ASP A 16 9.57 -12.69 10.66
C ASP A 16 9.91 -14.18 10.48
N VAL A 17 8.92 -15.05 10.52
CA VAL A 17 9.10 -16.48 10.27
C VAL A 17 9.66 -16.74 8.87
N ILE A 18 9.10 -16.12 7.85
CA ILE A 18 9.55 -16.24 6.45
C ILE A 18 11.01 -15.78 6.30
N GLN A 19 11.38 -14.67 6.93
CA GLN A 19 12.74 -14.15 6.92
C GLN A 19 13.72 -15.08 7.64
N ASN A 20 13.36 -15.54 8.83
CA ASN A 20 14.19 -16.43 9.64
C ASN A 20 14.39 -17.80 8.98
N LEU A 21 13.44 -18.29 8.19
CA LEU A 21 13.57 -19.49 7.36
C LEU A 21 14.38 -19.27 6.07
N GLY A 22 14.80 -18.04 5.80
CA GLY A 22 15.53 -17.69 4.57
C GLY A 22 14.69 -17.70 3.29
N MET A 23 13.35 -17.75 3.42
CA MET A 23 12.44 -17.78 2.26
C MET A 23 12.35 -16.44 1.52
N SER A 24 12.85 -15.35 2.12
CA SER A 24 12.95 -14.03 1.49
C SER A 24 14.24 -13.83 0.67
N ARG A 25 15.14 -14.84 0.59
CA ARG A 25 16.38 -14.78 -0.20
C ARG A 25 16.09 -14.69 -1.69
N ILE A 26 16.89 -13.86 -2.37
CA ILE A 26 16.82 -13.60 -3.82
C ILE A 26 17.96 -14.28 -4.61
N ASP A 27 18.92 -14.86 -3.91
CA ASP A 27 20.02 -15.62 -4.51
C ASP A 27 19.58 -17.05 -4.83
N GLU A 28 20.19 -17.64 -5.87
CA GLU A 28 19.99 -19.04 -6.22
C GLU A 28 20.67 -19.93 -5.18
N ILE A 29 19.95 -20.91 -4.67
CA ILE A 29 20.49 -21.98 -3.82
C ILE A 29 20.37 -23.33 -4.53
N GLU A 30 21.35 -24.20 -4.30
CA GLU A 30 21.36 -25.57 -4.78
C GLU A 30 21.18 -26.54 -3.59
N TYR A 31 20.35 -27.53 -3.75
CA TYR A 31 20.18 -28.61 -2.78
C TYR A 31 19.95 -29.95 -3.48
N GLU A 32 20.20 -31.04 -2.79
CA GLU A 32 19.90 -32.38 -3.28
C GLU A 32 18.48 -32.78 -2.91
N ALA A 33 17.66 -33.07 -3.90
CA ALA A 33 16.32 -33.57 -3.74
C ALA A 33 16.23 -35.05 -4.14
N PRO A 34 15.49 -35.88 -3.40
CA PRO A 34 15.28 -37.28 -3.82
C PRO A 34 14.46 -37.32 -5.11
N LEU A 35 14.85 -38.22 -6.03
CA LEU A 35 14.08 -38.50 -7.23
C LEU A 35 12.74 -39.19 -6.88
N ALA A 36 11.70 -38.87 -7.63
CA ALA A 36 10.36 -39.39 -7.38
C ALA A 36 10.27 -40.93 -7.51
N ASP A 37 11.15 -41.53 -8.27
CA ASP A 37 11.27 -42.98 -8.49
C ASP A 37 12.11 -43.72 -7.43
N GLY A 38 12.68 -42.96 -6.47
CA GLY A 38 13.49 -43.50 -5.38
C GLY A 38 14.90 -43.97 -5.81
N THR A 39 15.35 -43.71 -7.05
CA THR A 39 16.62 -44.20 -7.59
C THR A 39 17.84 -43.38 -7.18
N GLY A 40 17.66 -42.28 -6.49
CA GLY A 40 18.77 -41.42 -6.06
C GLY A 40 18.33 -39.99 -5.79
N ASN A 41 19.28 -39.05 -5.79
CA ASN A 41 19.08 -37.64 -5.61
C ASN A 41 19.41 -36.86 -6.87
N ALA A 42 18.74 -35.77 -7.11
CA ALA A 42 19.09 -34.79 -8.14
C ALA A 42 19.42 -33.44 -7.51
N LYS A 43 20.35 -32.72 -8.12
CA LYS A 43 20.61 -31.32 -7.74
C LYS A 43 19.53 -30.45 -8.30
N VAL A 44 18.87 -29.68 -7.42
CA VAL A 44 17.82 -28.74 -7.75
C VAL A 44 18.27 -27.35 -7.36
N LYS A 45 18.03 -26.39 -8.27
CA LYS A 45 18.32 -24.97 -8.04
C LYS A 45 17.02 -24.20 -7.92
N ILE A 46 16.91 -23.38 -6.89
CA ILE A 46 15.77 -22.51 -6.66
C ILE A 46 16.21 -21.14 -6.16
N VAL A 47 15.38 -20.13 -6.42
CA VAL A 47 15.41 -18.86 -5.71
C VAL A 47 14.30 -18.90 -4.68
N PRO A 48 14.59 -18.90 -3.36
CA PRO A 48 13.57 -19.10 -2.31
C PRO A 48 12.39 -18.15 -2.42
N LEU A 49 12.62 -16.87 -2.69
CA LEU A 49 11.55 -15.88 -2.86
C LEU A 49 10.62 -16.22 -4.04
N GLN A 50 11.17 -16.74 -5.15
CA GLN A 50 10.35 -17.13 -6.30
C GLN A 50 9.51 -18.36 -6.00
N PHE A 51 10.09 -19.31 -5.27
CA PHE A 51 9.35 -20.48 -4.79
C PHE A 51 8.23 -20.06 -3.83
N LEU A 52 8.53 -19.19 -2.85
CA LEU A 52 7.52 -18.66 -1.93
C LEU A 52 6.36 -18.02 -2.69
N LYS A 53 6.65 -17.18 -3.69
CA LYS A 53 5.61 -16.54 -4.52
C LYS A 53 4.75 -17.55 -5.28
N ALA A 54 5.31 -18.68 -5.68
CA ALA A 54 4.57 -19.72 -6.40
C ALA A 54 3.62 -20.51 -5.51
N VAL A 55 3.92 -20.63 -4.20
CA VAL A 55 3.09 -21.39 -3.25
C VAL A 55 2.12 -20.51 -2.46
N LEU A 56 2.35 -19.20 -2.41
CA LEU A 56 1.42 -18.28 -1.76
C LEU A 56 0.11 -18.16 -2.55
N PRO A 57 -1.03 -18.05 -1.86
CA PRO A 57 -2.31 -17.81 -2.52
C PRO A 57 -2.27 -16.48 -3.28
N ASN A 58 -3.00 -16.42 -4.39
CA ASN A 58 -3.13 -15.18 -5.15
C ASN A 58 -3.85 -14.11 -4.30
N PRO A 59 -3.28 -12.91 -4.11
CA PRO A 59 -3.91 -11.86 -3.34
C PRO A 59 -5.32 -11.46 -3.82
N GLN A 60 -5.61 -11.61 -5.12
CA GLN A 60 -6.95 -11.36 -5.67
C GLN A 60 -8.02 -12.32 -5.10
N GLU A 61 -7.64 -13.57 -4.84
CA GLU A 61 -8.57 -14.58 -4.32
C GLU A 61 -8.91 -14.34 -2.84
N LEU A 62 -8.04 -13.64 -2.12
CA LEU A 62 -8.22 -13.31 -0.71
C LEU A 62 -9.14 -12.11 -0.49
N GLY A 63 -9.34 -11.25 -1.50
CA GLY A 63 -10.10 -10.01 -1.38
C GLY A 63 -11.56 -10.20 -0.99
N GLN A 64 -12.19 -11.28 -1.46
CA GLN A 64 -13.63 -11.52 -1.25
C GLN A 64 -14.04 -11.64 0.22
N ASN A 65 -13.20 -12.23 1.05
CA ASN A 65 -13.50 -12.50 2.46
C ASN A 65 -12.56 -11.76 3.43
N TYR A 66 -11.82 -10.79 2.93
CA TYR A 66 -10.88 -10.04 3.74
C TYR A 66 -11.59 -8.90 4.47
N ASP A 67 -11.55 -8.94 5.81
CA ASP A 67 -12.03 -7.86 6.67
C ASP A 67 -10.86 -7.01 7.16
N GLY A 68 -10.97 -5.72 6.99
CA GLY A 68 -9.96 -4.74 7.37
C GLY A 68 -10.10 -3.42 6.64
N GLU A 69 -9.25 -2.49 6.96
CA GLU A 69 -9.21 -1.20 6.27
C GLU A 69 -7.80 -0.68 6.06
N THR A 70 -7.63 0.14 5.04
CA THR A 70 -6.42 0.90 4.77
C THR A 70 -6.64 2.32 5.28
N SER A 71 -5.73 2.81 6.14
CA SER A 71 -5.69 4.19 6.61
C SER A 71 -4.44 4.87 6.06
N ILE A 72 -4.62 5.97 5.36
CA ILE A 72 -3.52 6.74 4.75
C ILE A 72 -3.68 8.19 5.16
N GLY A 73 -2.61 8.78 5.71
CA GLY A 73 -2.67 10.17 6.14
C GLY A 73 -1.30 10.84 6.27
N CYS A 74 -1.35 12.16 6.38
CA CYS A 74 -0.19 13.01 6.61
C CYS A 74 -0.36 13.78 7.91
N ARG A 75 0.60 13.62 8.83
CA ARG A 75 0.70 14.42 10.04
C ARG A 75 1.74 15.52 9.83
N ILE A 76 1.31 16.76 9.95
CA ILE A 76 2.14 17.95 9.78
C ILE A 76 2.20 18.68 11.13
N ARG A 77 3.41 18.98 11.60
CA ARG A 77 3.62 19.77 12.80
C ARG A 77 4.48 20.99 12.43
N GLY A 78 4.05 22.16 12.83
CA GLY A 78 4.74 23.39 12.51
C GLY A 78 4.23 24.60 13.28
N LEU A 79 4.74 25.78 12.90
CA LEU A 79 4.28 27.06 13.44
C LEU A 79 3.37 27.73 12.41
N LYS A 80 2.18 28.13 12.85
CA LYS A 80 1.28 28.99 12.10
C LYS A 80 0.94 30.21 12.99
N ASP A 81 1.19 31.40 12.50
CA ASP A 81 1.00 32.65 13.23
C ASP A 81 1.72 32.69 14.60
N GLY A 82 2.94 32.11 14.65
CA GLY A 82 3.76 32.04 15.85
C GLY A 82 3.29 31.01 16.89
N LYS A 83 2.26 30.22 16.61
CA LYS A 83 1.75 29.16 17.49
C LYS A 83 2.06 27.79 16.90
N GLU A 84 2.49 26.87 17.76
CA GLU A 84 2.67 25.48 17.37
C GLU A 84 1.30 24.85 17.04
N GLN A 85 1.20 24.21 15.88
CA GLN A 85 0.01 23.52 15.42
C GLN A 85 0.38 22.14 14.89
N THR A 86 -0.51 21.19 15.12
CA THR A 86 -0.50 19.88 14.48
C THR A 86 -1.75 19.74 13.62
N TYR A 87 -1.53 19.33 12.38
CA TYR A 87 -2.57 19.06 11.41
C TYR A 87 -2.42 17.64 10.92
N TYR A 88 -3.49 16.87 10.95
CA TYR A 88 -3.55 15.53 10.41
C TYR A 88 -4.67 15.43 9.41
N ILE A 89 -4.33 15.08 8.18
CA ILE A 89 -5.28 14.79 7.10
C ILE A 89 -5.15 13.33 6.73
N TYR A 90 -6.27 12.62 6.63
CA TYR A 90 -6.28 11.20 6.38
C TYR A 90 -7.54 10.73 5.67
N ASN A 91 -7.47 9.55 5.04
CA ASN A 91 -8.63 8.80 4.59
C ASN A 91 -8.57 7.36 5.10
N ASN A 92 -9.74 6.75 5.20
CA ASN A 92 -9.91 5.34 5.50
C ASN A 92 -10.67 4.67 4.35
N CYS A 93 -10.24 3.46 3.99
CA CYS A 93 -10.90 2.67 2.96
C CYS A 93 -11.08 1.23 3.47
N LYS A 94 -12.32 0.84 3.70
CA LYS A 94 -12.65 -0.54 4.07
C LYS A 94 -12.49 -1.46 2.87
N HIS A 95 -11.86 -2.61 3.08
CA HIS A 95 -11.62 -3.56 2.01
C HIS A 95 -12.91 -4.06 1.37
N GLN A 96 -13.95 -4.32 2.17
CA GLN A 96 -15.22 -4.81 1.63
C GLN A 96 -15.97 -3.78 0.80
N ASP A 97 -15.89 -2.48 1.16
CA ASP A 97 -16.51 -1.42 0.37
C ASP A 97 -15.82 -1.30 -1.00
N ALA A 98 -14.49 -1.28 -1.03
CA ALA A 98 -13.71 -1.27 -2.26
C ALA A 98 -13.95 -2.52 -3.12
N TYR A 99 -14.02 -3.68 -2.48
CA TYR A 99 -14.25 -4.95 -3.18
C TYR A 99 -15.64 -5.01 -3.80
N ASN A 100 -16.68 -4.57 -3.09
CA ASN A 100 -18.04 -4.56 -3.60
C ASN A 100 -18.21 -3.61 -4.80
N GLU A 101 -17.44 -2.52 -4.84
CA GLU A 101 -17.49 -1.55 -5.94
C GLU A 101 -16.68 -2.00 -7.16
N THR A 102 -15.46 -2.54 -6.94
CA THR A 102 -14.48 -2.73 -8.02
C THR A 102 -13.98 -4.16 -8.17
N GLY A 103 -14.28 -5.05 -7.25
CA GLY A 103 -13.67 -6.39 -7.16
C GLY A 103 -12.21 -6.36 -6.73
N MET A 104 -11.70 -5.24 -6.22
CA MET A 104 -10.32 -5.05 -5.82
C MET A 104 -10.21 -4.78 -4.33
N GLN A 105 -9.02 -5.07 -3.76
CA GLN A 105 -8.73 -4.76 -2.36
C GLN A 105 -8.61 -3.26 -2.11
N GLY A 106 -8.83 -2.82 -0.87
CA GLY A 106 -8.69 -1.43 -0.45
C GLY A 106 -7.33 -0.81 -0.79
N VAL A 107 -6.23 -1.59 -0.70
CA VAL A 107 -4.89 -1.12 -1.10
C VAL A 107 -4.84 -0.76 -2.60
N SER A 108 -5.45 -1.58 -3.46
CA SER A 108 -5.53 -1.30 -4.91
C SER A 108 -6.43 -0.10 -5.19
N TYR A 109 -7.53 0.02 -4.45
CA TYR A 109 -8.47 1.13 -4.55
C TYR A 109 -7.82 2.46 -4.16
N THR A 110 -7.17 2.52 -2.98
CA THR A 110 -6.49 3.73 -2.48
C THR A 110 -5.27 4.13 -3.32
N THR A 111 -4.77 3.23 -4.15
CA THR A 111 -3.71 3.52 -5.12
C THR A 111 -4.28 3.95 -6.48
N GLY A 112 -5.29 3.25 -6.97
CA GLY A 112 -5.85 3.47 -8.30
C GLY A 112 -6.70 4.73 -8.43
N VAL A 113 -7.54 5.02 -7.43
CA VAL A 113 -8.43 6.19 -7.45
C VAL A 113 -7.65 7.51 -7.52
N PRO A 114 -6.64 7.77 -6.68
CA PRO A 114 -5.84 8.99 -6.81
C PRO A 114 -5.10 9.10 -8.15
N ALA A 115 -4.58 7.99 -8.67
CA ALA A 115 -3.92 7.98 -9.99
C ALA A 115 -4.90 8.35 -11.11
N MET A 116 -6.11 7.79 -11.07
CA MET A 116 -7.19 8.12 -12.02
C MET A 116 -7.60 9.59 -11.92
N ILE A 117 -7.75 10.13 -10.69
CA ILE A 117 -8.07 11.54 -10.48
C ILE A 117 -6.97 12.43 -11.04
N GLY A 118 -5.69 12.11 -10.80
CA GLY A 118 -4.56 12.83 -11.39
C GLY A 118 -4.63 12.88 -12.93
N ALA A 119 -4.86 11.72 -13.56
CA ALA A 119 -5.05 11.66 -15.00
C ALA A 119 -6.24 12.52 -15.47
N MET A 120 -7.34 12.50 -14.74
CA MET A 120 -8.52 13.34 -15.01
C MET A 120 -8.21 14.83 -14.91
N MET A 121 -7.37 15.28 -13.94
CA MET A 121 -6.96 16.67 -13.82
C MET A 121 -6.21 17.14 -15.08
N PHE A 122 -5.32 16.31 -15.62
CA PHE A 122 -4.62 16.60 -16.87
C PHE A 122 -5.55 16.59 -18.07
N CYS A 123 -6.39 15.58 -18.21
CA CYS A 123 -7.32 15.47 -19.35
C CYS A 123 -8.33 16.62 -19.41
N LYS A 124 -8.72 17.17 -18.26
CA LYS A 124 -9.61 18.33 -18.17
C LYS A 124 -8.88 19.67 -18.28
N GLY A 125 -7.55 19.68 -18.39
CA GLY A 125 -6.74 20.90 -18.43
C GLY A 125 -6.69 21.69 -17.12
N ILE A 126 -7.13 21.09 -16.01
CA ILE A 126 -7.06 21.71 -14.68
C ILE A 126 -5.60 21.79 -14.24
N TRP A 127 -4.87 20.70 -14.41
CA TRP A 127 -3.43 20.66 -14.26
C TRP A 127 -2.80 20.76 -15.65
N SER A 128 -2.34 21.95 -16.03
CA SER A 128 -1.78 22.21 -17.36
C SER A 128 -0.50 23.01 -17.23
N LYS A 129 0.63 22.30 -17.20
CA LYS A 129 1.96 22.88 -17.12
C LYS A 129 2.92 22.04 -17.96
N PRO A 130 3.64 22.61 -18.96
CA PRO A 130 4.58 21.87 -19.77
C PRO A 130 5.77 21.36 -18.95
N GLY A 131 6.17 20.13 -19.18
CA GLY A 131 7.35 19.53 -18.53
C GLY A 131 7.00 18.37 -17.57
N VAL A 132 7.98 18.00 -16.75
CA VAL A 132 7.84 17.02 -15.68
C VAL A 132 7.76 17.77 -14.36
N HIS A 133 6.70 17.54 -13.62
CA HIS A 133 6.40 18.27 -12.39
C HIS A 133 6.03 17.29 -11.28
N ASN A 134 6.37 17.68 -10.04
CA ASN A 134 5.84 17.01 -8.86
C ASN A 134 4.38 17.42 -8.63
N VAL A 135 3.59 16.54 -8.04
CA VAL A 135 2.17 16.80 -7.76
C VAL A 135 1.98 18.04 -6.88
N GLU A 136 2.90 18.29 -5.97
CA GLU A 136 2.91 19.41 -5.04
C GLU A 136 3.04 20.80 -5.71
N GLU A 137 3.37 20.84 -7.01
CA GLU A 137 3.46 22.08 -7.78
C GLU A 137 2.10 22.53 -8.36
N PHE A 138 1.08 21.68 -8.23
CA PHE A 138 -0.26 21.96 -8.71
C PHE A 138 -1.20 22.35 -7.57
N ASP A 139 -2.30 23.04 -7.92
CA ASP A 139 -3.36 23.34 -6.99
C ASP A 139 -4.01 22.03 -6.50
N PRO A 140 -3.98 21.73 -5.19
CA PRO A 140 -4.53 20.49 -4.66
C PRO A 140 -6.07 20.51 -4.55
N ASP A 141 -6.73 21.67 -4.46
CA ASP A 141 -8.14 21.77 -4.12
C ASP A 141 -9.07 21.00 -5.08
N PRO A 142 -8.91 21.11 -6.41
CA PRO A 142 -9.73 20.34 -7.33
C PRO A 142 -9.53 18.82 -7.21
N PHE A 143 -8.31 18.40 -6.89
CA PHE A 143 -7.98 16.99 -6.68
C PHE A 143 -8.62 16.48 -5.39
N MET A 144 -8.50 17.21 -4.29
CA MET A 144 -9.08 16.87 -2.99
C MET A 144 -10.61 16.81 -3.05
N GLU A 145 -11.24 17.70 -3.80
CA GLU A 145 -12.68 17.63 -4.06
C GLU A 145 -13.09 16.34 -4.78
N GLN A 146 -12.28 15.91 -5.76
CA GLN A 146 -12.56 14.67 -6.48
C GLN A 146 -12.34 13.43 -5.62
N LEU A 147 -11.39 13.41 -4.69
CA LEU A 147 -11.24 12.30 -3.74
C LEU A 147 -12.54 12.02 -2.99
N ASN A 148 -13.19 13.08 -2.49
CA ASN A 148 -14.48 12.95 -1.81
C ASN A 148 -15.58 12.37 -2.73
N LYS A 149 -15.59 12.75 -4.01
CA LYS A 149 -16.58 12.29 -4.98
C LYS A 149 -16.34 10.87 -5.51
N GLN A 150 -15.10 10.43 -5.46
CA GLN A 150 -14.65 9.14 -6.03
C GLN A 150 -14.38 8.07 -4.97
N GLY A 151 -15.08 8.14 -3.82
CA GLY A 151 -15.08 7.08 -2.82
C GLY A 151 -13.91 7.08 -1.83
N LEU A 152 -13.06 8.11 -1.84
CA LEU A 152 -11.99 8.30 -0.86
C LEU A 152 -12.16 9.62 -0.07
N PRO A 153 -13.22 9.76 0.73
CA PRO A 153 -13.40 10.95 1.54
C PRO A 153 -12.23 11.10 2.52
N TRP A 154 -11.74 12.34 2.64
CA TRP A 154 -10.69 12.68 3.56
C TRP A 154 -11.24 13.44 4.78
N HIS A 155 -10.53 13.32 5.87
CA HIS A 155 -10.86 13.91 7.17
C HIS A 155 -9.69 14.72 7.71
N GLU A 156 -9.98 15.69 8.57
CA GLU A 156 -8.99 16.57 9.18
C GLU A 156 -9.12 16.54 10.70
N ILE A 157 -7.96 16.56 11.38
CA ILE A 157 -7.86 16.70 12.83
C ILE A 157 -6.81 17.78 13.13
N PHE A 158 -7.19 18.73 13.98
CA PHE A 158 -6.33 19.83 14.39
C PHE A 158 -5.97 19.72 15.87
N ASN A 159 -4.69 19.93 16.18
CA ASN A 159 -4.17 20.10 17.54
C ASN A 159 -4.49 18.97 18.53
N GLU A 160 -4.84 17.79 18.06
CA GLU A 160 -4.93 16.60 18.88
C GLU A 160 -3.55 15.93 19.02
N ASN A 161 -3.26 15.42 20.22
CA ASN A 161 -2.12 14.55 20.43
C ASN A 161 -2.43 13.18 19.82
N LEU A 162 -2.07 13.03 18.57
CA LEU A 162 -2.01 11.72 17.94
C LEU A 162 -0.67 11.10 18.36
N GLU A 163 -0.70 10.19 19.28
CA GLU A 163 0.44 9.34 19.59
C GLU A 163 0.66 8.41 18.40
N VAL A 164 1.68 8.74 17.62
CA VAL A 164 2.25 7.84 16.62
C VAL A 164 3.59 7.44 17.20
N ASP A 165 3.61 6.32 17.90
CA ASP A 165 4.81 5.69 18.43
C ASP A 165 5.75 5.18 17.32
#